data_14126b54a68198f34f260696e6e62dc4
#
_entry.id   14126b54a68198f34f260696e6e62dc4
#
_cell.length_a   1.000
_cell.length_b   1.000
_cell.length_c   1.000
_cell.angle_alpha   90.00
_cell.angle_beta   90.00
_cell.angle_gamma   90.00
#
_symmetry.space_group_name_H-M   'P 1'
#
loop_
_entity.id
_entity.type
_entity.pdbx_description
1 polymer ?
#
loop_
_entity_poly.entity_id
_entity_poly.type
_entity_poly.pdbx_seq_one_letter_code
_entity_poly.pdbx_strand_id
1 'polypeptide(L)'
;MPQRDSLAIPNYQTLSATHLAKGTARAYGSREENHLHGGTMKKDQLNELLYQALETELGGVQVYTTAVRCAVNEDLKEEWGKYLDQTKNHVQIVQDVMEKMGLDLEKETPGRMIVRHTGESLVKAMEMALQSGEKAAAQLVAAESVTMAETKDHLNWHLIGAAAEKASGEVAKVLKAAHEEVEDEEDEHLYHTTGWTRELWIESLGMPAVLPPPEEEKDVKTAIGAARAEQARAQML
;
A
#
# COMPACT_ATOMS: atom_id res chain seq x y z
N MET A 1 18.25 -24.83 -36.17
CA MET A 1 18.38 -24.77 -34.70
C MET A 1 19.14 -23.50 -34.34
N PRO A 2 18.52 -22.44 -33.82
CA PRO A 2 19.25 -21.30 -33.29
C PRO A 2 19.59 -21.54 -31.80
N GLN A 3 20.81 -21.18 -31.45
CA GLN A 3 21.37 -21.26 -30.09
C GLN A 3 20.59 -20.37 -29.13
N ARG A 4 20.32 -20.89 -27.93
CA ARG A 4 19.78 -20.13 -26.81
C ARG A 4 20.93 -19.36 -26.16
N ASP A 5 20.89 -18.04 -26.22
CA ASP A 5 21.76 -17.18 -25.43
C ASP A 5 21.33 -17.27 -23.96
N SER A 6 22.24 -17.80 -23.15
CA SER A 6 22.12 -17.91 -21.71
C SER A 6 22.28 -16.52 -21.09
N LEU A 7 21.21 -15.96 -20.57
CA LEU A 7 21.26 -14.76 -19.71
C LEU A 7 21.95 -15.13 -18.40
N ALA A 8 23.17 -14.64 -18.21
CA ALA A 8 23.93 -14.80 -16.98
C ALA A 8 23.30 -13.97 -15.86
N ILE A 9 22.85 -14.64 -14.79
CA ILE A 9 22.39 -14.02 -13.55
C ILE A 9 23.64 -13.51 -12.79
N PRO A 10 23.68 -12.25 -12.32
CA PRO A 10 24.80 -11.75 -11.52
C PRO A 10 24.92 -12.52 -10.19
N ASN A 11 26.11 -13.03 -9.92
CA ASN A 11 26.44 -13.74 -8.69
C ASN A 11 26.44 -12.77 -7.51
N TYR A 12 25.52 -12.93 -6.57
CA TYR A 12 25.60 -12.30 -5.26
C TYR A 12 26.69 -13.00 -4.45
N GLN A 13 27.84 -12.37 -4.32
CA GLN A 13 28.92 -12.85 -3.45
C GLN A 13 28.46 -12.81 -2.00
N THR A 14 28.45 -13.96 -1.38
CA THR A 14 28.26 -14.16 0.06
C THR A 14 29.39 -13.45 0.82
N LEU A 15 29.03 -12.40 1.58
CA LEU A 15 29.91 -11.82 2.58
C LEU A 15 30.10 -12.80 3.73
N SER A 16 31.29 -13.37 3.83
CA SER A 16 31.72 -14.29 4.89
C SER A 16 31.73 -13.60 6.26
N ALA A 17 31.01 -14.20 7.19
CA ALA A 17 31.02 -13.85 8.61
C ALA A 17 32.30 -14.40 9.28
N THR A 18 33.36 -13.60 9.33
CA THR A 18 34.51 -13.83 10.22
C THR A 18 35.16 -12.52 10.56
N HIS A 19 34.68 -11.87 11.63
CA HIS A 19 35.49 -11.02 12.56
C HIS A 19 34.58 -10.62 13.74
N LEU A 20 34.38 -11.52 14.65
CA LEU A 20 33.92 -11.21 16.02
C LEU A 20 34.81 -11.98 16.99
N ALA A 21 35.80 -11.30 17.56
CA ALA A 21 36.23 -11.50 18.94
C ALA A 21 37.45 -10.61 19.25
N LYS A 22 37.25 -9.63 20.09
CA LYS A 22 38.08 -9.22 21.26
C LYS A 22 37.91 -7.72 21.52
N GLY A 23 37.37 -7.41 22.66
CA GLY A 23 37.40 -6.04 23.14
C GLY A 23 36.44 -5.76 24.31
N THR A 24 36.81 -6.17 25.50
CA THR A 24 36.62 -5.48 26.82
C THR A 24 35.21 -5.03 27.22
N ALA A 25 34.67 -5.70 28.23
CA ALA A 25 33.64 -5.23 29.13
C ALA A 25 34.01 -3.83 29.66
N ARG A 26 33.16 -2.83 29.37
CA ARG A 26 33.16 -1.56 30.03
C ARG A 26 31.84 -1.35 30.74
N ALA A 27 31.92 -1.03 32.03
CA ALA A 27 30.87 -0.90 33.00
C ALA A 27 29.63 -0.16 32.49
N TYR A 28 28.46 -0.71 32.76
CA TYR A 28 27.18 -0.04 32.71
C TYR A 28 27.15 1.01 33.85
N GLY A 29 27.46 2.23 33.50
CA GLY A 29 27.23 3.39 34.35
C GLY A 29 25.88 4.00 34.04
N SER A 30 25.12 4.26 35.10
CA SER A 30 24.01 5.20 35.26
C SER A 30 23.05 5.36 34.07
N ARG A 31 21.87 4.82 34.28
CA ARG A 31 20.63 5.11 33.58
C ARG A 31 20.37 6.62 33.64
N GLU A 32 20.84 7.38 32.67
CA GLU A 32 20.24 8.67 32.38
C GLU A 32 18.83 8.41 31.87
N GLU A 33 17.86 8.90 32.62
CA GLU A 33 16.47 9.01 32.17
C GLU A 33 16.48 9.86 30.91
N ASN A 34 16.45 9.20 29.74
CA ASN A 34 16.12 9.85 28.49
C ASN A 34 14.68 10.36 28.65
N HIS A 35 14.55 11.59 29.08
CA HIS A 35 13.34 12.37 28.83
C HIS A 35 13.08 12.27 27.33
N LEU A 36 12.05 11.53 26.97
CA LEU A 36 11.43 11.57 25.65
C LEU A 36 11.14 13.06 25.37
N HIS A 37 12.04 13.70 24.70
CA HIS A 37 11.78 15.00 24.09
C HIS A 37 10.65 14.76 23.10
N GLY A 38 9.47 15.22 23.44
CA GLY A 38 8.36 15.33 22.50
C GLY A 38 8.81 16.22 21.35
N GLY A 39 9.40 15.62 20.33
CA GLY A 39 9.89 16.34 19.18
C GLY A 39 8.75 17.06 18.51
N THR A 40 8.89 18.35 18.26
CA THR A 40 7.95 19.12 17.47
C THR A 40 7.86 18.50 16.08
N MET A 41 6.66 18.19 15.62
CA MET A 41 6.44 17.68 14.26
C MET A 41 7.08 18.61 13.23
N LYS A 42 7.88 18.04 12.31
CA LYS A 42 8.57 18.81 11.28
C LYS A 42 7.61 19.13 10.14
N LYS A 43 7.27 20.41 10.00
CA LYS A 43 6.33 20.89 8.97
C LYS A 43 6.73 20.46 7.55
N ASP A 44 8.01 20.52 7.21
CA ASP A 44 8.48 20.14 5.87
C ASP A 44 8.29 18.65 5.59
N GLN A 45 8.39 17.78 6.62
CA GLN A 45 8.14 16.35 6.47
C GLN A 45 6.64 16.04 6.38
N LEU A 46 5.79 16.78 7.09
CA LEU A 46 4.34 16.68 6.91
C LEU A 46 3.94 17.10 5.47
N ASN A 47 4.50 18.20 4.98
CA ASN A 47 4.22 18.62 3.61
C ASN A 47 4.67 17.58 2.59
N GLU A 48 5.86 16.96 2.79
CA GLU A 48 6.36 15.90 1.93
C GLU A 48 5.45 14.66 1.97
N LEU A 49 4.95 14.27 3.15
CA LEU A 49 3.97 13.19 3.29
C LEU A 49 2.71 13.47 2.46
N LEU A 50 2.16 14.68 2.52
CA LEU A 50 0.97 15.07 1.75
C LEU A 50 1.22 15.07 0.24
N TYR A 51 2.41 15.50 -0.22
CA TYR A 51 2.79 15.40 -1.64
C TYR A 51 2.85 13.95 -2.10
N GLN A 52 3.39 13.06 -1.28
CA GLN A 52 3.43 11.63 -1.59
C GLN A 52 2.03 11.00 -1.54
N ALA A 53 1.20 11.37 -0.55
CA ALA A 53 -0.18 10.90 -0.46
C ALA A 53 -0.99 11.27 -1.70
N LEU A 54 -0.96 12.55 -2.11
CA LEU A 54 -1.62 12.98 -3.35
C LEU A 54 -1.15 12.17 -4.57
N GLU A 55 0.14 11.94 -4.69
CA GLU A 55 0.67 11.17 -5.83
C GLU A 55 0.32 9.68 -5.74
N THR A 56 0.17 9.12 -4.53
CA THR A 56 -0.29 7.75 -4.33
C THR A 56 -1.73 7.60 -4.79
N GLU A 57 -2.62 8.50 -4.39
CA GLU A 57 -4.02 8.51 -4.82
C GLU A 57 -4.16 8.68 -6.35
N LEU A 58 -3.43 9.62 -6.93
CA LEU A 58 -3.41 9.82 -8.39
C LEU A 58 -2.92 8.56 -9.14
N GLY A 59 -1.93 7.87 -8.58
CA GLY A 59 -1.44 6.57 -9.06
C GLY A 59 -2.47 5.47 -8.85
N GLY A 60 -3.16 5.45 -7.72
CA GLY A 60 -4.23 4.52 -7.35
C GLY A 60 -5.37 4.53 -8.37
N VAL A 61 -5.82 5.72 -8.80
CA VAL A 61 -6.81 5.85 -9.89
C VAL A 61 -6.37 5.13 -11.16
N GLN A 62 -5.08 5.21 -11.55
CA GLN A 62 -4.56 4.53 -12.73
C GLN A 62 -4.42 3.02 -12.51
N VAL A 63 -4.00 2.62 -11.31
CA VAL A 63 -3.88 1.21 -10.89
C VAL A 63 -5.24 0.55 -10.96
N TYR A 64 -6.28 1.08 -10.30
CA TYR A 64 -7.63 0.52 -10.34
C TYR A 64 -8.25 0.56 -11.73
N THR A 65 -8.08 1.64 -12.49
CA THR A 65 -8.54 1.69 -13.89
C THR A 65 -7.98 0.54 -14.71
N THR A 66 -6.72 0.18 -14.49
CA THR A 66 -6.08 -0.93 -15.20
C THR A 66 -6.46 -2.28 -14.62
N ALA A 67 -6.57 -2.40 -13.30
CA ALA A 67 -6.95 -3.62 -12.59
C ALA A 67 -8.36 -4.10 -12.99
N VAL A 68 -9.34 -3.20 -13.08
CA VAL A 68 -10.70 -3.50 -13.58
C VAL A 68 -10.69 -4.14 -14.97
N ARG A 69 -9.74 -3.75 -15.83
CA ARG A 69 -9.57 -4.37 -17.16
C ARG A 69 -8.94 -5.76 -17.10
N CYS A 70 -8.16 -6.04 -16.05
CA CYS A 70 -7.53 -7.34 -15.81
C CYS A 70 -8.48 -8.33 -15.13
N ALA A 71 -9.48 -7.85 -14.42
CA ALA A 71 -10.40 -8.68 -13.65
C ALA A 71 -11.20 -9.63 -14.56
N VAL A 72 -11.22 -10.91 -14.17
CA VAL A 72 -12.02 -11.99 -14.77
C VAL A 72 -13.18 -12.37 -13.87
N ASN A 73 -12.94 -12.35 -12.55
CA ASN A 73 -13.97 -12.55 -11.54
C ASN A 73 -14.84 -11.28 -11.47
N GLU A 74 -16.17 -11.43 -11.63
CA GLU A 74 -17.08 -10.28 -11.71
C GLU A 74 -17.26 -9.59 -10.33
N ASP A 75 -17.22 -10.34 -9.22
CA ASP A 75 -17.32 -9.75 -7.87
C ASP A 75 -16.10 -8.85 -7.60
N LEU A 76 -14.90 -9.36 -7.87
CA LEU A 76 -13.66 -8.57 -7.76
C LEU A 76 -13.66 -7.33 -8.66
N LYS A 77 -14.22 -7.47 -9.87
CA LYS A 77 -14.30 -6.35 -10.81
C LYS A 77 -15.25 -5.26 -10.33
N GLU A 78 -16.38 -5.64 -9.75
CA GLU A 78 -17.35 -4.72 -9.15
C GLU A 78 -16.72 -3.99 -7.96
N GLU A 79 -16.03 -4.72 -7.08
CA GLU A 79 -15.36 -4.17 -5.93
C GLU A 79 -14.25 -3.19 -6.32
N TRP A 80 -13.36 -3.55 -7.25
CA TRP A 80 -12.35 -2.60 -7.75
C TRP A 80 -12.96 -1.39 -8.49
N GLY A 81 -14.14 -1.55 -9.08
CA GLY A 81 -14.91 -0.42 -9.63
C GLY A 81 -15.36 0.54 -8.54
N LYS A 82 -15.85 0.02 -7.40
CA LYS A 82 -16.20 0.79 -6.20
C LYS A 82 -14.97 1.52 -5.66
N TYR A 83 -13.86 0.81 -5.48
CA TYR A 83 -12.62 1.38 -4.95
C TYR A 83 -12.03 2.46 -5.87
N LEU A 84 -12.13 2.29 -7.19
CA LEU A 84 -11.76 3.33 -8.14
C LEU A 84 -12.52 4.65 -7.91
N ASP A 85 -13.81 4.57 -7.61
CA ASP A 85 -14.62 5.77 -7.37
C ASP A 85 -14.32 6.39 -5.99
N GLN A 86 -14.03 5.57 -4.98
CA GLN A 86 -13.57 6.02 -3.66
C GLN A 86 -12.20 6.71 -3.77
N THR A 87 -11.22 6.10 -4.45
CA THR A 87 -9.88 6.69 -4.67
C THR A 87 -9.95 8.05 -5.39
N LYS A 88 -10.86 8.22 -6.36
CA LYS A 88 -11.09 9.53 -6.98
C LYS A 88 -11.57 10.58 -5.96
N ASN A 89 -12.40 10.18 -5.00
CA ASN A 89 -12.83 11.05 -3.91
C ASN A 89 -11.66 11.35 -2.96
N HIS A 90 -10.82 10.36 -2.64
CA HIS A 90 -9.63 10.55 -1.81
C HIS A 90 -8.66 11.55 -2.44
N VAL A 91 -8.45 11.52 -3.77
CA VAL A 91 -7.67 12.56 -4.48
C VAL A 91 -8.20 13.95 -4.13
N GLN A 92 -9.52 14.16 -4.19
CA GLN A 92 -10.11 15.46 -3.88
C GLN A 92 -9.91 15.85 -2.41
N ILE A 93 -10.07 14.89 -1.49
CA ILE A 93 -9.86 15.11 -0.05
C ILE A 93 -8.42 15.56 0.23
N VAL A 94 -7.41 14.87 -0.33
CA VAL A 94 -5.99 15.27 -0.17
C VAL A 94 -5.73 16.63 -0.77
N GLN A 95 -6.28 16.94 -1.95
CA GLN A 95 -6.15 18.27 -2.57
C GLN A 95 -6.74 19.36 -1.68
N ASP A 96 -7.93 19.15 -1.12
CA ASP A 96 -8.58 20.10 -0.21
C ASP A 96 -7.75 20.33 1.06
N VAL A 97 -7.14 19.27 1.62
CA VAL A 97 -6.19 19.38 2.75
C VAL A 97 -5.00 20.26 2.37
N MET A 98 -4.38 19.98 1.23
CA MET A 98 -3.20 20.72 0.74
C MET A 98 -3.51 22.18 0.48
N GLU A 99 -4.64 22.49 -0.13
CA GLU A 99 -5.11 23.87 -0.37
C GLU A 99 -5.32 24.62 0.94
N LYS A 100 -6.03 24.02 1.92
CA LYS A 100 -6.23 24.62 3.25
C LYS A 100 -4.92 24.84 4.00
N MET A 101 -3.88 24.06 3.71
CA MET A 101 -2.53 24.22 4.25
C MET A 101 -1.65 25.19 3.44
N GLY A 102 -2.16 25.70 2.31
CA GLY A 102 -1.43 26.62 1.42
C GLY A 102 -0.30 25.95 0.65
N LEU A 103 -0.45 24.66 0.33
CA LEU A 103 0.52 23.91 -0.47
C LEU A 103 0.21 24.04 -1.96
N ASP A 104 1.25 24.10 -2.77
CA ASP A 104 1.14 24.11 -4.23
C ASP A 104 0.95 22.65 -4.73
N LEU A 105 -0.22 22.36 -5.31
CA LEU A 105 -0.58 21.02 -5.79
C LEU A 105 0.33 20.52 -6.92
N GLU A 106 0.94 21.42 -7.68
CA GLU A 106 1.82 21.09 -8.81
C GLU A 106 3.30 20.95 -8.40
N LYS A 107 3.63 21.19 -7.13
CA LYS A 107 5.01 21.12 -6.67
C LYS A 107 5.57 19.73 -6.82
N GLU A 108 6.66 19.61 -7.56
CA GLU A 108 7.45 18.39 -7.67
C GLU A 108 8.42 18.25 -6.49
N THR A 109 8.39 17.09 -5.83
CA THR A 109 9.34 16.72 -4.79
C THR A 109 10.02 15.38 -5.16
N PRO A 110 11.22 15.09 -4.63
CA PRO A 110 11.87 13.81 -4.90
C PRO A 110 11.02 12.60 -4.48
N GLY A 111 10.31 12.68 -3.35
CA GLY A 111 9.44 11.60 -2.88
C GLY A 111 8.23 11.43 -3.80
N ARG A 112 7.59 12.53 -4.21
CA ARG A 112 6.48 12.49 -5.18
C ARG A 112 6.89 11.81 -6.48
N MET A 113 8.06 12.16 -7.04
CA MET A 113 8.58 11.54 -8.26
C MET A 113 8.82 10.03 -8.11
N ILE A 114 9.31 9.58 -6.95
CA ILE A 114 9.52 8.15 -6.66
C ILE A 114 8.17 7.42 -6.59
N VAL A 115 7.18 7.99 -5.92
CA VAL A 115 5.83 7.40 -5.82
C VAL A 115 5.20 7.26 -7.20
N ARG A 116 5.28 8.31 -8.03
CA ARG A 116 4.79 8.29 -9.43
C ARG A 116 5.44 7.15 -10.21
N HIS A 117 6.75 7.06 -10.18
CA HIS A 117 7.49 6.00 -10.88
C HIS A 117 7.05 4.59 -10.43
N THR A 118 6.80 4.41 -9.13
CA THR A 118 6.33 3.14 -8.60
C THR A 118 4.93 2.82 -9.12
N GLY A 119 3.99 3.75 -9.05
CA GLY A 119 2.62 3.58 -9.57
C GLY A 119 2.59 3.26 -11.07
N GLU A 120 3.35 4.03 -11.88
CA GLU A 120 3.50 3.77 -13.30
C GLU A 120 4.08 2.37 -13.59
N SER A 121 4.98 1.87 -12.75
CA SER A 121 5.56 0.54 -12.88
C SER A 121 4.54 -0.56 -12.61
N LEU A 122 3.63 -0.38 -11.64
CA LEU A 122 2.52 -1.30 -11.36
C LEU A 122 1.54 -1.35 -12.53
N VAL A 123 1.14 -0.19 -13.06
CA VAL A 123 0.28 -0.09 -14.26
C VAL A 123 0.92 -0.82 -15.43
N LYS A 124 2.20 -0.58 -15.67
CA LYS A 124 2.94 -1.22 -16.76
C LYS A 124 3.01 -2.75 -16.60
N ALA A 125 3.19 -3.26 -15.39
CA ALA A 125 3.18 -4.70 -15.12
C ALA A 125 1.84 -5.33 -15.50
N MET A 126 0.73 -4.71 -15.10
CA MET A 126 -0.63 -5.14 -15.46
C MET A 126 -0.87 -5.10 -16.99
N GLU A 127 -0.44 -4.04 -17.66
CA GLU A 127 -0.57 -3.93 -19.12
C GLU A 127 0.24 -5.00 -19.86
N MET A 128 1.44 -5.32 -19.38
CA MET A 128 2.24 -6.43 -19.94
C MET A 128 1.55 -7.77 -19.73
N ALA A 129 0.92 -8.00 -18.57
CA ALA A 129 0.15 -9.21 -18.33
C ALA A 129 -1.08 -9.32 -19.24
N LEU A 130 -1.82 -8.23 -19.46
CA LEU A 130 -2.93 -8.18 -20.43
C LEU A 130 -2.48 -8.51 -21.86
N GLN A 131 -1.31 -8.02 -22.27
CA GLN A 131 -0.76 -8.28 -23.61
C GLN A 131 -0.34 -9.74 -23.81
N SER A 132 -0.06 -10.49 -22.74
CA SER A 132 0.24 -11.93 -22.84
C SER A 132 -0.94 -12.77 -23.31
N GLY A 133 -2.16 -12.26 -23.15
CA GLY A 133 -3.40 -12.95 -23.52
C GLY A 133 -3.92 -13.94 -22.48
N GLU A 134 -3.15 -14.20 -21.42
CA GLU A 134 -3.52 -15.12 -20.33
C GLU A 134 -4.32 -14.37 -19.26
N LYS A 135 -5.66 -14.39 -19.37
CA LYS A 135 -6.56 -13.58 -18.53
C LYS A 135 -6.42 -13.85 -17.05
N ALA A 136 -6.33 -15.13 -16.63
CA ALA A 136 -6.20 -15.47 -15.20
C ALA A 136 -4.85 -14.96 -14.64
N ALA A 137 -3.78 -15.04 -15.41
CA ALA A 137 -2.48 -14.49 -15.01
C ALA A 137 -2.53 -12.96 -14.92
N ALA A 138 -3.24 -12.29 -15.83
CA ALA A 138 -3.40 -10.83 -15.78
C ALA A 138 -4.18 -10.39 -14.54
N GLN A 139 -5.25 -11.10 -14.17
CA GLN A 139 -5.99 -10.85 -12.92
C GLN A 139 -5.10 -11.00 -11.68
N LEU A 140 -4.27 -12.06 -11.64
CA LEU A 140 -3.39 -12.30 -10.51
C LEU A 140 -2.32 -11.20 -10.38
N VAL A 141 -1.69 -10.79 -11.49
CA VAL A 141 -0.75 -9.66 -11.51
C VAL A 141 -1.42 -8.36 -11.07
N ALA A 142 -2.69 -8.16 -11.45
CA ALA A 142 -3.45 -6.99 -11.01
C ALA A 142 -3.70 -7.02 -9.51
N ALA A 143 -4.11 -8.16 -8.95
CA ALA A 143 -4.35 -8.30 -7.50
C ALA A 143 -3.07 -8.01 -6.69
N GLU A 144 -1.91 -8.53 -7.12
CA GLU A 144 -0.63 -8.20 -6.49
C GLU A 144 -0.29 -6.72 -6.62
N SER A 145 -0.54 -6.10 -7.78
CA SER A 145 -0.25 -4.69 -8.03
C SER A 145 -1.12 -3.77 -7.17
N VAL A 146 -2.42 -4.08 -7.05
CA VAL A 146 -3.33 -3.33 -6.18
C VAL A 146 -2.91 -3.50 -4.72
N THR A 147 -2.62 -4.72 -4.24
CA THR A 147 -2.14 -4.93 -2.86
C THR A 147 -0.89 -4.10 -2.52
N MET A 148 0.05 -3.96 -3.48
CA MET A 148 1.23 -3.12 -3.27
C MET A 148 0.89 -1.63 -3.22
N ALA A 149 -0.02 -1.16 -4.06
CA ALA A 149 -0.49 0.22 -4.05
C ALA A 149 -1.20 0.54 -2.73
N GLU A 150 -2.16 -0.29 -2.33
CA GLU A 150 -2.93 -0.14 -1.09
C GLU A 150 -2.07 -0.19 0.17
N THR A 151 -1.03 -1.02 0.20
CA THR A 151 -0.08 -1.04 1.32
C THR A 151 0.60 0.32 1.51
N LYS A 152 0.91 1.02 0.43
CA LYS A 152 1.52 2.36 0.51
C LYS A 152 0.49 3.42 0.88
N ASP A 153 -0.72 3.30 0.36
CA ASP A 153 -1.77 4.29 0.57
C ASP A 153 -2.29 4.24 2.01
N HIS A 154 -2.68 3.09 2.49
CA HIS A 154 -3.04 2.86 3.89
C HIS A 154 -1.97 3.39 4.86
N LEU A 155 -0.66 3.18 4.58
CA LEU A 155 0.41 3.75 5.38
C LEU A 155 0.40 5.29 5.36
N ASN A 156 0.13 5.93 4.23
CA ASN A 156 0.03 7.37 4.14
C ASN A 156 -1.10 7.91 5.04
N TRP A 157 -2.30 7.32 4.93
CA TRP A 157 -3.44 7.72 5.74
C TRP A 157 -3.25 7.48 7.22
N HIS A 158 -2.67 6.34 7.60
CA HIS A 158 -2.27 6.07 8.99
C HIS A 158 -1.29 7.16 9.53
N LEU A 159 -0.31 7.59 8.73
CA LEU A 159 0.64 8.64 9.12
C LEU A 159 -0.02 10.03 9.15
N ILE A 160 -0.99 10.31 8.27
CA ILE A 160 -1.80 11.53 8.32
C ILE A 160 -2.60 11.59 9.61
N GLY A 161 -3.24 10.48 10.02
CA GLY A 161 -3.94 10.35 11.30
C GLY A 161 -3.00 10.59 12.50
N ALA A 162 -1.83 9.94 12.51
CA ALA A 162 -0.82 10.16 13.54
C ALA A 162 -0.32 11.61 13.60
N ALA A 163 -0.20 12.27 12.44
CA ALA A 163 0.16 13.69 12.37
C ALA A 163 -0.97 14.59 12.90
N ALA A 164 -2.23 14.26 12.63
CA ALA A 164 -3.39 14.98 13.15
C ALA A 164 -3.43 15.00 14.69
N GLU A 165 -3.08 13.87 15.33
CA GLU A 165 -2.99 13.78 16.80
C GLU A 165 -1.89 14.66 17.40
N LYS A 166 -0.83 14.95 16.68
CA LYS A 166 0.33 15.75 17.13
C LYS A 166 0.27 17.20 16.70
N ALA A 167 -0.54 17.51 15.70
CA ALA A 167 -0.76 18.87 15.22
C ALA A 167 -1.59 19.69 16.22
N SER A 168 -1.73 20.97 15.96
CA SER A 168 -2.57 21.88 16.73
C SER A 168 -3.26 22.90 15.82
N GLY A 169 -4.30 23.53 16.34
CA GLY A 169 -5.02 24.58 15.62
C GLY A 169 -5.75 24.06 14.38
N GLU A 170 -5.70 24.83 13.31
CA GLU A 170 -6.42 24.51 12.07
C GLU A 170 -5.83 23.27 11.34
N VAL A 171 -4.51 23.12 11.37
CA VAL A 171 -3.84 21.95 10.77
C VAL A 171 -4.36 20.64 11.38
N ALA A 172 -4.47 20.56 12.71
CA ALA A 172 -4.99 19.36 13.37
C ALA A 172 -6.43 19.04 12.92
N LYS A 173 -7.28 20.06 12.82
CA LYS A 173 -8.68 19.87 12.41
C LYS A 173 -8.80 19.36 10.96
N VAL A 174 -8.02 19.96 10.05
CA VAL A 174 -8.06 19.61 8.64
C VAL A 174 -7.57 18.18 8.42
N LEU A 175 -6.43 17.80 9.02
CA LEU A 175 -5.89 16.44 8.90
C LEU A 175 -6.81 15.40 9.54
N LYS A 176 -7.36 15.71 10.73
CA LYS A 176 -8.26 14.80 11.44
C LYS A 176 -9.54 14.54 10.64
N ALA A 177 -10.17 15.60 10.12
CA ALA A 177 -11.40 15.45 9.34
C ALA A 177 -11.18 14.60 8.08
N ALA A 178 -10.06 14.83 7.37
CA ALA A 178 -9.72 14.04 6.19
C ALA A 178 -9.45 12.57 6.52
N HIS A 179 -8.68 12.30 7.58
CA HIS A 179 -8.40 10.93 8.04
C HIS A 179 -9.67 10.19 8.44
N GLU A 180 -10.56 10.82 9.26
CA GLU A 180 -11.81 10.20 9.71
C GLU A 180 -12.80 9.94 8.54
N GLU A 181 -12.67 10.63 7.43
CA GLU A 181 -13.50 10.43 6.23
C GLU A 181 -13.03 9.23 5.39
N VAL A 182 -11.74 8.91 5.43
CA VAL A 182 -11.09 7.97 4.50
C VAL A 182 -10.68 6.65 5.17
N GLU A 183 -10.35 6.65 6.46
CA GLU A 183 -9.72 5.53 7.17
C GLU A 183 -10.43 4.19 6.98
N ASP A 184 -11.75 4.16 7.14
CA ASP A 184 -12.55 2.92 7.03
C ASP A 184 -12.53 2.36 5.59
N GLU A 185 -12.47 3.23 4.57
CA GLU A 185 -12.39 2.83 3.16
C GLU A 185 -11.01 2.26 2.83
N GLU A 186 -9.94 2.90 3.32
CA GLU A 186 -8.57 2.43 3.13
C GLU A 186 -8.28 1.09 3.82
N ASP A 187 -8.83 0.88 5.00
CA ASP A 187 -8.76 -0.41 5.69
C ASP A 187 -9.47 -1.51 4.86
N GLU A 188 -10.64 -1.21 4.30
CA GLU A 188 -11.39 -2.10 3.42
C GLU A 188 -10.57 -2.41 2.15
N HIS A 189 -10.04 -1.40 1.45
CA HIS A 189 -9.22 -1.56 0.25
C HIS A 189 -8.04 -2.51 0.50
N LEU A 190 -7.27 -2.28 1.57
CA LEU A 190 -6.10 -3.09 1.87
C LEU A 190 -6.46 -4.54 2.23
N TYR A 191 -7.40 -4.73 3.18
CA TYR A 191 -7.66 -6.06 3.72
C TYR A 191 -8.44 -6.94 2.76
N HIS A 192 -9.42 -6.41 2.05
CA HIS A 192 -10.16 -7.17 1.03
C HIS A 192 -9.25 -7.54 -0.14
N THR A 193 -8.49 -6.58 -0.69
CA THR A 193 -7.58 -6.88 -1.81
C THR A 193 -6.49 -7.88 -1.42
N THR A 194 -5.98 -7.84 -0.19
CA THR A 194 -5.05 -8.85 0.31
C THR A 194 -5.70 -10.23 0.38
N GLY A 195 -6.96 -10.32 0.81
CA GLY A 195 -7.77 -11.53 0.79
C GLY A 195 -7.94 -12.08 -0.61
N TRP A 196 -8.33 -11.24 -1.57
CA TRP A 196 -8.45 -11.61 -2.98
C TRP A 196 -7.13 -12.13 -3.55
N THR A 197 -6.03 -11.42 -3.32
CA THR A 197 -4.70 -11.84 -3.80
C THR A 197 -4.32 -13.21 -3.27
N ARG A 198 -4.56 -13.48 -1.98
CA ARG A 198 -4.31 -14.76 -1.36
C ARG A 198 -5.14 -15.88 -2.01
N GLU A 199 -6.45 -15.69 -2.14
CA GLU A 199 -7.33 -16.74 -2.65
C GLU A 199 -7.10 -17.02 -4.15
N LEU A 200 -6.82 -15.99 -4.95
CA LEU A 200 -6.46 -16.14 -6.35
C LEU A 200 -5.13 -16.92 -6.51
N TRP A 201 -4.16 -16.69 -5.64
CA TRP A 201 -2.92 -17.49 -5.61
C TRP A 201 -3.19 -18.94 -5.22
N ILE A 202 -4.02 -19.18 -4.21
CA ILE A 202 -4.41 -20.53 -3.78
C ILE A 202 -5.09 -21.28 -4.93
N GLU A 203 -6.03 -20.62 -5.63
CA GLU A 203 -6.68 -21.19 -6.82
C GLU A 203 -5.66 -21.52 -7.92
N SER A 204 -4.74 -20.59 -8.22
CA SER A 204 -3.73 -20.77 -9.27
C SER A 204 -2.76 -21.94 -8.98
N LEU A 205 -2.56 -22.26 -7.70
CA LEU A 205 -1.78 -23.41 -7.24
C LEU A 205 -2.58 -24.74 -7.31
N GLY A 206 -3.84 -24.70 -7.75
CA GLY A 206 -4.71 -25.87 -7.82
C GLY A 206 -5.22 -26.34 -6.45
N MET A 207 -5.21 -25.47 -5.46
CA MET A 207 -5.76 -25.73 -4.13
C MET A 207 -7.17 -25.14 -3.99
N PRO A 208 -8.01 -25.67 -3.06
CA PRO A 208 -9.32 -25.09 -2.81
C PRO A 208 -9.22 -23.63 -2.34
N ALA A 209 -9.85 -22.71 -3.08
CA ALA A 209 -9.94 -21.29 -2.77
C ALA A 209 -11.32 -20.90 -2.27
N VAL A 210 -11.43 -19.83 -1.49
CA VAL A 210 -12.68 -19.21 -1.05
C VAL A 210 -12.85 -17.89 -1.79
N LEU A 211 -13.76 -17.84 -2.75
CA LEU A 211 -14.05 -16.67 -3.58
C LEU A 211 -15.55 -16.37 -3.56
N PRO A 212 -15.97 -15.17 -3.10
CA PRO A 212 -15.12 -14.08 -2.57
C PRO A 212 -14.38 -14.47 -1.29
N PRO A 213 -13.27 -13.76 -0.96
CA PRO A 213 -12.46 -14.09 0.21
C PRO A 213 -13.20 -13.86 1.52
N PRO A 214 -12.82 -14.55 2.62
CA PRO A 214 -13.50 -14.41 3.91
C PRO A 214 -13.41 -12.99 4.50
N GLU A 215 -12.46 -12.19 4.10
CA GLU A 215 -12.35 -10.78 4.47
C GLU A 215 -13.51 -9.96 3.90
N GLU A 216 -13.89 -10.20 2.66
CA GLU A 216 -15.03 -9.55 2.01
C GLU A 216 -16.36 -10.06 2.59
N GLU A 217 -16.51 -11.39 2.72
CA GLU A 217 -17.72 -12.01 3.32
C GLU A 217 -18.03 -11.51 4.74
N LYS A 218 -17.02 -11.03 5.47
CA LYS A 218 -17.14 -10.54 6.86
C LYS A 218 -17.09 -9.02 6.98
N ASP A 219 -17.06 -8.31 5.87
CA ASP A 219 -16.97 -6.84 5.83
C ASP A 219 -15.82 -6.32 6.74
N VAL A 220 -14.62 -6.89 6.52
CA VAL A 220 -13.45 -6.62 7.36
C VAL A 220 -12.90 -5.23 7.09
N LYS A 221 -12.74 -4.45 8.18
CA LYS A 221 -12.19 -3.08 8.15
C LYS A 221 -11.05 -2.89 9.15
N THR A 222 -10.45 -3.97 9.64
CA THR A 222 -9.34 -3.88 10.60
C THR A 222 -8.38 -5.06 10.46
N ALA A 223 -7.11 -4.86 10.82
CA ALA A 223 -6.10 -5.92 10.84
C ALA A 223 -6.51 -7.13 11.70
N ILE A 224 -7.18 -6.88 12.84
CA ILE A 224 -7.67 -7.97 13.71
C ILE A 224 -8.81 -8.72 13.01
N GLY A 225 -9.69 -8.02 12.31
CA GLY A 225 -10.75 -8.61 11.49
C GLY A 225 -10.17 -9.47 10.39
N ALA A 226 -9.18 -9.00 9.66
CA ALA A 226 -8.49 -9.73 8.59
C ALA A 226 -7.84 -11.02 9.12
N ALA A 227 -7.10 -10.94 10.21
CA ALA A 227 -6.50 -12.13 10.83
C ALA A 227 -7.57 -13.17 11.28
N ARG A 228 -8.72 -12.73 11.79
CA ARG A 228 -9.83 -13.61 12.16
C ARG A 228 -10.53 -14.21 10.94
N ALA A 229 -10.70 -13.46 9.87
CA ALA A 229 -11.29 -13.93 8.63
C ALA A 229 -10.41 -15.02 8.00
N GLU A 230 -9.10 -14.79 7.94
CA GLU A 230 -8.14 -15.80 7.47
C GLU A 230 -8.20 -17.10 8.31
N GLN A 231 -8.24 -16.99 9.64
CA GLN A 231 -8.38 -18.15 10.52
C GLN A 231 -9.69 -18.93 10.29
N ALA A 232 -10.79 -18.22 9.98
CA ALA A 232 -12.08 -18.83 9.72
C ALA A 232 -12.19 -19.46 8.31
N ARG A 233 -11.27 -19.19 7.41
CA ARG A 233 -11.25 -19.71 6.04
C ARG A 233 -11.44 -21.24 5.95
N ALA A 234 -10.80 -21.98 6.85
CA ALA A 234 -10.92 -23.43 6.88
C ALA A 234 -12.34 -23.96 7.19
N GLN A 235 -13.23 -23.09 7.68
CA GLN A 235 -14.64 -23.45 7.94
C GLN A 235 -15.54 -23.14 6.73
N MET A 236 -15.01 -22.45 5.72
CA MET A 236 -15.72 -22.07 4.50
C MET A 236 -15.44 -23.02 3.34
N LEU A 237 -14.45 -23.92 3.50
CA LEU A 237 -14.10 -25.02 2.59
C LEU A 237 -14.76 -26.32 3.01
#